data_17e5e08d386c8767e12fd2357392a33c
#
_entry.id   17e5e08d386c8767e12fd2357392a33c
#
_cell.length_a   1.000
_cell.length_b   1.000
_cell.length_c   1.000
_cell.angle_alpha   90.00
_cell.angle_beta   90.00
_cell.angle_gamma   90.00
#
_symmetry.space_group_name_H-M   'P 1'
#
loop_
_entity.id
_entity.type
_entity.pdbx_description
1 polymer ?
#
loop_
_entity_poly.entity_id
_entity_poly.type
_entity_poly.pdbx_seq_one_letter_code
_entity_poly.pdbx_strand_id
1 'polypeptide(L)'
;LDRSSAASDVYKRQQVLNSIDSESTNPIPVIYQSGYLTIKGYDEEFGMYRLGFPNREVEEGFVRFLLPYYANVNKVESPFEIQKFVREVRSGDYSSFFRRLQSFFADTTYEVIRDQELHYENVLFIVFKLVGFYAKVEYHTSEGRIDLVLQTDKFIYIMEFKLNGTAEEALQQINDKHYALPFEMDERKLFKIGVNFSAETRNIEKWIVEEK
;
A
#
# COMPACT_ATOMS: atom_id res chain seq x y z
N LEU A 1 -1.06 -5.83 -20.90
CA LEU A 1 -2.03 -6.27 -19.90
C LEU A 1 -1.71 -5.52 -18.61
N ASP A 2 -2.56 -4.56 -18.32
CA ASP A 2 -2.44 -3.72 -17.12
C ASP A 2 -2.68 -4.57 -15.87
N ARG A 3 -1.62 -4.95 -15.16
CA ARG A 3 -1.69 -5.73 -13.93
C ARG A 3 -2.01 -4.88 -12.69
N SER A 4 -2.11 -3.55 -12.83
CA SER A 4 -2.39 -2.65 -11.69
C SER A 4 -3.84 -2.69 -11.21
N SER A 5 -4.78 -3.21 -12.02
CA SER A 5 -6.19 -3.37 -11.64
C SER A 5 -6.52 -4.72 -11.00
N ALA A 6 -5.62 -5.70 -11.06
CA ALA A 6 -5.90 -7.08 -10.65
C ALA A 6 -5.89 -7.33 -9.12
N ALA A 7 -5.38 -6.41 -8.31
CA ALA A 7 -5.26 -6.60 -6.87
C ALA A 7 -6.57 -6.42 -6.09
N SER A 8 -7.63 -5.92 -6.73
CA SER A 8 -8.92 -5.66 -6.07
C SER A 8 -10.03 -6.66 -6.40
N ASP A 9 -9.82 -7.57 -7.37
CA ASP A 9 -10.86 -8.50 -7.82
C ASP A 9 -10.77 -9.84 -7.07
N VAL A 10 -11.87 -10.22 -6.42
CA VAL A 10 -11.99 -11.49 -5.70
C VAL A 10 -13.00 -12.39 -6.39
N TYR A 11 -12.59 -13.60 -6.77
CA TYR A 11 -13.48 -14.60 -7.38
C TYR A 11 -14.13 -15.49 -6.31
N LYS A 12 -15.47 -15.59 -6.31
CA LYS A 12 -16.23 -16.41 -5.36
C LYS A 12 -17.42 -17.09 -6.03
N ARG A 13 -17.72 -18.32 -5.59
CA ARG A 13 -18.95 -19.04 -5.96
C ARG A 13 -20.14 -18.45 -5.20
N GLN A 14 -21.34 -18.52 -5.80
CA GLN A 14 -22.57 -17.99 -5.21
C GLN A 14 -22.87 -18.52 -3.80
N GLN A 15 -22.60 -19.80 -3.54
CA GLN A 15 -22.81 -20.41 -2.23
C GLN A 15 -21.97 -19.74 -1.13
N VAL A 16 -20.75 -19.30 -1.47
CA VAL A 16 -19.87 -18.59 -0.53
C VAL A 16 -20.39 -17.17 -0.23
N LEU A 17 -21.00 -16.49 -1.22
CA LEU A 17 -21.53 -15.14 -1.04
C LEU A 17 -22.79 -15.10 -0.16
N ASN A 18 -23.55 -16.20 -0.11
CA ASN A 18 -24.78 -16.31 0.67
C ASN A 18 -24.55 -16.86 2.09
N SER A 19 -23.35 -17.37 2.39
CA SER A 19 -23.04 -17.91 3.72
C SER A 19 -22.65 -16.77 4.68
N ILE A 20 -23.52 -16.51 5.66
CA ILE A 20 -23.13 -15.74 6.88
C ILE A 20 -22.87 -16.78 7.96
N ASP A 21 -21.76 -17.50 7.84
CA ASP A 21 -21.34 -18.40 8.90
C ASP A 21 -20.47 -17.63 9.87
N SER A 22 -20.93 -17.43 11.09
CA SER A 22 -20.22 -16.71 12.15
C SER A 22 -18.91 -17.39 12.55
N GLU A 23 -18.70 -18.63 12.14
CA GLU A 23 -17.46 -19.40 12.34
C GLU A 23 -16.52 -19.34 11.12
N SER A 24 -16.94 -18.72 10.01
CA SER A 24 -16.14 -18.61 8.81
C SER A 24 -15.01 -17.58 8.98
N THR A 25 -13.77 -18.02 8.80
CA THR A 25 -12.59 -17.16 8.72
C THR A 25 -12.54 -16.31 7.44
N ASN A 26 -13.51 -16.48 6.53
CA ASN A 26 -13.59 -15.76 5.27
C ASN A 26 -14.47 -14.50 5.41
N PRO A 27 -13.91 -13.28 5.41
CA PRO A 27 -14.66 -12.04 5.59
C PRO A 27 -15.43 -11.60 4.34
N ILE A 28 -15.17 -12.20 3.17
CA ILE A 28 -15.73 -11.75 1.88
C ILE A 28 -17.25 -11.72 1.86
N PRO A 29 -17.99 -12.74 2.36
CA PRO A 29 -19.45 -12.70 2.38
C PRO A 29 -20.00 -11.51 3.18
N VAL A 30 -19.41 -11.22 4.34
CA VAL A 30 -19.81 -10.08 5.18
C VAL A 30 -19.55 -8.76 4.48
N ILE A 31 -18.37 -8.58 3.87
CA ILE A 31 -17.98 -7.36 3.14
C ILE A 31 -18.90 -7.15 1.92
N TYR A 32 -19.26 -8.25 1.20
CA TYR A 32 -20.20 -8.20 0.08
C TYR A 32 -21.60 -7.82 0.52
N GLN A 33 -22.15 -8.49 1.54
CA GLN A 33 -23.50 -8.22 2.04
C GLN A 33 -23.64 -6.85 2.71
N SER A 34 -22.54 -6.31 3.26
CA SER A 34 -22.50 -4.94 3.79
C SER A 34 -22.42 -3.88 2.68
N GLY A 35 -22.40 -4.28 1.40
CA GLY A 35 -22.41 -3.37 0.26
C GLY A 35 -21.04 -2.75 -0.10
N TYR A 36 -19.96 -3.16 0.58
CA TYR A 36 -18.61 -2.71 0.21
C TYR A 36 -18.11 -3.36 -1.09
N LEU A 37 -18.55 -4.59 -1.38
CA LEU A 37 -18.25 -5.25 -2.65
C LEU A 37 -19.51 -5.40 -3.50
N THR A 38 -19.33 -5.42 -4.81
CA THR A 38 -20.36 -5.70 -5.81
C THR A 38 -19.85 -6.68 -6.86
N ILE A 39 -20.77 -7.30 -7.59
CA ILE A 39 -20.43 -8.19 -8.70
C ILE A 39 -19.96 -7.32 -9.89
N LYS A 40 -18.74 -7.55 -10.35
CA LYS A 40 -18.11 -6.91 -11.51
C LYS A 40 -18.16 -7.79 -12.76
N GLY A 41 -18.38 -9.07 -12.60
CA GLY A 41 -18.47 -10.02 -13.70
C GLY A 41 -18.78 -11.42 -13.21
N TYR A 42 -19.06 -12.31 -14.17
CA TYR A 42 -19.28 -13.72 -13.96
C TYR A 42 -18.46 -14.52 -14.93
N ASP A 43 -17.79 -15.54 -14.42
CA ASP A 43 -17.03 -16.51 -15.18
C ASP A 43 -17.91 -17.77 -15.37
N GLU A 44 -18.39 -17.97 -16.60
CA GLU A 44 -19.30 -19.06 -16.93
C GLU A 44 -18.60 -20.43 -16.88
N GLU A 45 -17.30 -20.47 -17.22
CA GLU A 45 -16.54 -21.73 -17.25
C GLU A 45 -16.37 -22.31 -15.83
N PHE A 46 -16.07 -21.45 -14.86
CA PHE A 46 -15.83 -21.88 -13.47
C PHE A 46 -17.00 -21.62 -12.51
N GLY A 47 -18.06 -20.97 -13.00
CA GLY A 47 -19.24 -20.63 -12.18
C GLY A 47 -18.91 -19.66 -11.04
N MET A 48 -18.00 -18.70 -11.28
CA MET A 48 -17.49 -17.79 -10.27
C MET A 48 -17.84 -16.33 -10.54
N TYR A 49 -18.24 -15.62 -9.49
CA TYR A 49 -18.43 -14.18 -9.54
C TYR A 49 -17.12 -13.45 -9.26
N ARG A 50 -16.81 -12.47 -10.09
CA ARG A 50 -15.75 -11.52 -9.86
C ARG A 50 -16.32 -10.35 -9.06
N LEU A 51 -15.76 -10.11 -7.88
CA LEU A 51 -16.18 -9.05 -6.98
C LEU A 51 -15.17 -7.91 -6.99
N GLY A 52 -15.65 -6.69 -6.77
CA GLY A 52 -14.82 -5.50 -6.60
C GLY A 52 -15.60 -4.38 -5.94
N PHE A 53 -14.94 -3.30 -5.57
CA PHE A 53 -15.61 -2.12 -5.02
C PHE A 53 -16.56 -1.50 -6.05
N PRO A 54 -17.78 -1.05 -5.67
CA PRO A 54 -18.75 -0.46 -6.61
C PRO A 54 -18.19 0.78 -7.31
N ASN A 55 -17.50 1.63 -6.56
CA ASN A 55 -16.87 2.85 -7.05
C ASN A 55 -15.70 3.26 -6.17
N ARG A 56 -14.98 4.30 -6.60
CA ARG A 56 -13.81 4.85 -5.91
C ARG A 56 -14.12 5.35 -4.50
N GLU A 57 -15.28 5.96 -4.28
CA GLU A 57 -15.66 6.51 -2.97
C GLU A 57 -15.81 5.42 -1.92
N VAL A 58 -16.45 4.30 -2.30
CA VAL A 58 -16.59 3.14 -1.41
C VAL A 58 -15.23 2.49 -1.15
N GLU A 59 -14.38 2.36 -2.17
CA GLU A 59 -13.02 1.84 -2.02
C GLU A 59 -12.20 2.71 -1.08
N GLU A 60 -12.17 4.02 -1.31
CA GLU A 60 -11.44 4.97 -0.46
C GLU A 60 -11.96 4.95 0.99
N GLY A 61 -13.28 4.95 1.17
CA GLY A 61 -13.92 4.88 2.49
C GLY A 61 -13.56 3.61 3.24
N PHE A 62 -13.55 2.45 2.56
CA PHE A 62 -13.18 1.18 3.15
C PHE A 62 -11.69 1.15 3.56
N VAL A 63 -10.79 1.59 2.69
CA VAL A 63 -9.35 1.63 3.01
C VAL A 63 -9.06 2.62 4.15
N ARG A 64 -9.72 3.79 4.17
CA ARG A 64 -9.63 4.75 5.29
C ARG A 64 -10.11 4.15 6.61
N PHE A 65 -11.18 3.36 6.57
CA PHE A 65 -11.70 2.66 7.74
C PHE A 65 -10.68 1.67 8.31
N LEU A 66 -9.88 1.03 7.47
CA LEU A 66 -8.88 0.06 7.91
C LEU A 66 -7.66 0.72 8.57
N LEU A 67 -7.29 1.93 8.16
CA LEU A 67 -6.04 2.57 8.60
C LEU A 67 -5.84 2.59 10.13
N PRO A 68 -6.82 2.98 10.97
CA PRO A 68 -6.66 3.00 12.42
C PRO A 68 -6.51 1.63 13.10
N TYR A 69 -6.74 0.55 12.37
CA TYR A 69 -6.55 -0.81 12.88
C TYR A 69 -5.13 -1.35 12.62
N TYR A 70 -4.43 -0.75 11.65
CA TYR A 70 -3.09 -1.17 11.25
C TYR A 70 -2.00 -0.17 11.65
N ALA A 71 -2.36 1.09 11.82
CA ALA A 71 -1.43 2.16 12.19
C ALA A 71 -1.90 2.88 13.46
N ASN A 72 -0.95 3.40 14.23
CA ASN A 72 -1.26 4.20 15.42
C ASN A 72 -1.80 5.59 15.03
N VAL A 73 -3.03 5.62 14.56
CA VAL A 73 -3.71 6.85 14.12
C VAL A 73 -5.12 6.89 14.71
N ASN A 74 -5.46 8.00 15.33
CA ASN A 74 -6.82 8.23 15.80
C ASN A 74 -7.80 8.26 14.62
N LYS A 75 -8.96 7.61 14.75
CA LYS A 75 -10.00 7.57 13.72
C LYS A 75 -10.43 8.96 13.22
N VAL A 76 -10.46 9.95 14.10
CA VAL A 76 -10.83 11.33 13.78
C VAL A 76 -9.72 12.05 12.98
N GLU A 77 -8.46 11.72 13.24
CA GLU A 77 -7.29 12.36 12.63
C GLU A 77 -6.85 11.69 11.33
N SER A 78 -7.23 10.42 11.13
CA SER A 78 -6.84 9.61 9.97
C SER A 78 -7.00 10.32 8.61
N PRO A 79 -8.09 11.04 8.31
CA PRO A 79 -8.22 11.75 7.04
C PRO A 79 -7.18 12.87 6.86
N PHE A 80 -6.82 13.56 7.96
CA PHE A 80 -5.83 14.64 7.94
C PHE A 80 -4.41 14.11 7.75
N GLU A 81 -4.09 12.94 8.31
CA GLU A 81 -2.80 12.31 8.12
C GLU A 81 -2.55 11.95 6.65
N ILE A 82 -3.55 11.41 5.96
CA ILE A 82 -3.43 11.13 4.52
C ILE A 82 -3.24 12.41 3.70
N GLN A 83 -3.93 13.51 4.06
CA GLN A 83 -3.72 14.80 3.39
C GLN A 83 -2.29 15.31 3.58
N LYS A 84 -1.68 15.09 4.74
CA LYS A 84 -0.28 15.46 5.00
C LYS A 84 0.66 14.64 4.11
N PHE A 85 0.51 13.32 4.02
CA PHE A 85 1.27 12.48 3.09
C PHE A 85 1.17 12.97 1.65
N VAL A 86 -0.04 13.30 1.19
CA VAL A 86 -0.24 13.81 -0.17
C VAL A 86 0.47 15.13 -0.40
N ARG A 87 0.44 16.06 0.58
CA ARG A 87 1.15 17.33 0.49
C ARG A 87 2.66 17.14 0.46
N GLU A 88 3.19 16.26 1.30
CA GLU A 88 4.61 15.94 1.40
C GLU A 88 5.14 15.40 0.07
N VAL A 89 4.47 14.41 -0.54
CA VAL A 89 4.90 13.89 -1.85
C VAL A 89 4.74 14.90 -2.99
N ARG A 90 3.75 15.79 -2.92
CA ARG A 90 3.56 16.85 -3.93
C ARG A 90 4.56 18.00 -3.81
N SER A 91 5.13 18.18 -2.63
CA SER A 91 6.16 19.24 -2.38
C SER A 91 7.60 18.75 -2.50
N GLY A 92 7.83 17.45 -2.67
CA GLY A 92 9.18 16.89 -2.68
C GLY A 92 9.76 16.63 -1.28
N ASP A 93 8.94 16.76 -0.23
CA ASP A 93 9.38 16.58 1.17
C ASP A 93 9.34 15.13 1.60
N TYR A 94 10.23 14.32 1.02
CA TYR A 94 10.38 12.91 1.38
C TYR A 94 10.79 12.73 2.86
N SER A 95 11.51 13.68 3.44
CA SER A 95 11.94 13.57 4.84
C SER A 95 10.77 13.61 5.80
N SER A 96 9.83 14.54 5.63
CA SER A 96 8.60 14.58 6.43
C SER A 96 7.72 13.37 6.17
N PHE A 97 7.63 12.93 4.91
CA PHE A 97 6.90 11.72 4.53
C PHE A 97 7.40 10.48 5.30
N PHE A 98 8.71 10.21 5.30
CA PHE A 98 9.25 9.04 6.01
C PHE A 98 9.17 9.17 7.53
N ARG A 99 9.35 10.37 8.11
CA ARG A 99 9.14 10.58 9.55
C ARG A 99 7.70 10.32 9.97
N ARG A 100 6.73 10.73 9.14
CA ARG A 100 5.32 10.44 9.36
C ARG A 100 5.04 8.95 9.25
N LEU A 101 5.62 8.30 8.24
CA LEU A 101 5.49 6.86 8.07
C LEU A 101 6.07 6.11 9.27
N GLN A 102 7.23 6.54 9.81
CA GLN A 102 7.78 6.01 11.06
C GLN A 102 6.80 6.16 12.23
N SER A 103 6.06 7.27 12.33
CA SER A 103 5.09 7.46 13.41
C SER A 103 3.92 6.48 13.34
N PHE A 104 3.59 5.99 12.16
CA PHE A 104 2.53 4.99 11.96
C PHE A 104 2.93 3.60 12.47
N PHE A 105 4.22 3.29 12.46
CA PHE A 105 4.74 2.04 13.01
C PHE A 105 5.06 2.14 14.51
N ALA A 106 5.20 3.35 15.05
CA ALA A 106 5.42 3.56 16.47
C ALA A 106 4.17 3.15 17.27
N ASP A 107 4.38 2.60 18.46
CA ASP A 107 3.33 2.23 19.42
C ASP A 107 2.28 1.22 18.95
N THR A 108 2.60 0.41 17.95
CA THR A 108 1.73 -0.70 17.58
C THR A 108 1.76 -1.75 18.69
N THR A 109 0.59 -2.04 19.28
CA THR A 109 0.46 -2.95 20.43
C THR A 109 0.97 -4.35 20.08
N TYR A 110 1.98 -4.80 20.80
CA TYR A 110 2.75 -6.05 20.59
C TYR A 110 1.92 -7.33 20.59
N GLU A 111 0.76 -7.33 21.25
CA GLU A 111 -0.05 -8.52 21.47
C GLU A 111 -0.86 -8.97 20.22
N VAL A 112 -1.04 -8.07 19.24
CA VAL A 112 -1.90 -8.32 18.07
C VAL A 112 -1.13 -8.77 16.83
N ILE A 113 0.20 -8.53 16.79
CA ILE A 113 1.01 -8.77 15.59
C ILE A 113 1.70 -10.13 15.70
N ARG A 114 1.10 -11.15 15.09
CA ARG A 114 1.71 -12.49 14.95
C ARG A 114 2.81 -12.54 13.87
N ASP A 115 2.67 -11.70 12.84
CA ASP A 115 3.56 -11.62 11.68
C ASP A 115 3.89 -10.15 11.44
N GLN A 116 5.14 -9.76 11.74
CA GLN A 116 5.62 -8.39 11.64
C GLN A 116 5.78 -7.95 10.19
N GLU A 117 6.29 -8.84 9.34
CA GLU A 117 6.49 -8.59 7.92
C GLU A 117 5.17 -8.25 7.25
N LEU A 118 4.16 -9.10 7.43
CA LEU A 118 2.82 -8.88 6.92
C LEU A 118 2.19 -7.59 7.47
N HIS A 119 2.49 -7.22 8.72
CA HIS A 119 2.00 -5.97 9.29
C HIS A 119 2.58 -4.75 8.57
N TYR A 120 3.89 -4.70 8.35
CA TYR A 120 4.54 -3.61 7.63
C TYR A 120 4.00 -3.49 6.20
N GLU A 121 3.89 -4.62 5.50
CA GLU A 121 3.30 -4.68 4.16
C GLU A 121 1.89 -4.09 4.14
N ASN A 122 1.03 -4.47 5.09
CA ASN A 122 -0.34 -3.97 5.18
C ASN A 122 -0.39 -2.46 5.45
N VAL A 123 0.42 -1.93 6.36
CA VAL A 123 0.47 -0.48 6.64
C VAL A 123 0.92 0.27 5.40
N LEU A 124 2.00 -0.16 4.76
CA LEU A 124 2.49 0.46 3.53
C LEU A 124 1.44 0.40 2.42
N PHE A 125 0.83 -0.77 2.21
CA PHE A 125 -0.23 -0.94 1.22
C PHE A 125 -1.38 0.04 1.46
N ILE A 126 -1.89 0.15 2.70
CA ILE A 126 -3.00 1.06 3.04
C ILE A 126 -2.60 2.51 2.78
N VAL A 127 -1.42 2.95 3.25
CA VAL A 127 -0.94 4.32 3.05
C VAL A 127 -0.80 4.65 1.57
N PHE A 128 -0.11 3.79 0.80
CA PHE A 128 0.10 4.04 -0.62
C PHE A 128 -1.16 3.90 -1.46
N LYS A 129 -2.07 3.01 -1.08
CA LYS A 129 -3.40 2.92 -1.69
C LYS A 129 -4.18 4.23 -1.49
N LEU A 130 -4.17 4.81 -0.29
CA LEU A 130 -4.82 6.08 0.00
C LEU A 130 -4.14 7.26 -0.71
N VAL A 131 -2.81 7.31 -0.74
CA VAL A 131 -2.05 8.30 -1.52
C VAL A 131 -2.34 8.14 -3.02
N GLY A 132 -2.54 6.92 -3.49
CA GLY A 132 -2.88 6.58 -4.88
C GLY A 132 -4.18 7.18 -5.39
N PHE A 133 -5.09 7.61 -4.51
CA PHE A 133 -6.26 8.39 -4.92
C PHE A 133 -5.92 9.83 -5.36
N TYR A 134 -4.71 10.31 -5.06
CA TYR A 134 -4.28 11.70 -5.27
C TYR A 134 -2.99 11.80 -6.09
N ALA A 135 -2.29 10.70 -6.29
CA ALA A 135 -1.06 10.59 -7.08
C ALA A 135 -1.04 9.23 -7.79
N LYS A 136 -0.27 9.09 -8.87
CA LYS A 136 -0.13 7.79 -9.51
C LYS A 136 0.82 6.92 -8.69
N VAL A 137 0.36 5.76 -8.27
CA VAL A 137 1.14 4.79 -7.48
C VAL A 137 1.11 3.43 -8.17
N GLU A 138 2.29 2.88 -8.40
CA GLU A 138 2.52 1.50 -8.83
C GLU A 138 3.24 0.77 -7.69
N TYR A 139 2.67 -0.33 -7.21
CA TYR A 139 3.10 -1.02 -6.01
C TYR A 139 3.21 -2.52 -6.26
N HIS A 140 4.36 -3.10 -5.98
CA HIS A 140 4.64 -4.51 -6.16
C HIS A 140 5.24 -5.11 -4.88
N THR A 141 4.86 -6.34 -4.57
CA THR A 141 5.42 -7.11 -3.46
C THR A 141 6.00 -8.42 -3.97
N SER A 142 7.12 -8.82 -3.39
CA SER A 142 7.72 -10.15 -3.55
C SER A 142 8.50 -10.46 -2.27
N GLU A 143 8.85 -11.73 -2.01
CA GLU A 143 9.51 -12.21 -0.79
C GLU A 143 10.49 -11.19 -0.16
N GLY A 144 10.11 -10.62 0.99
CA GLY A 144 10.91 -9.66 1.76
C GLY A 144 11.21 -8.34 1.08
N ARG A 145 10.46 -7.99 0.02
CA ARG A 145 10.72 -6.83 -0.83
C ARG A 145 9.44 -6.14 -1.26
N ILE A 146 9.47 -4.82 -1.28
CA ILE A 146 8.40 -3.97 -1.76
C ILE A 146 8.99 -2.93 -2.69
N ASP A 147 8.53 -2.89 -3.93
CA ASP A 147 8.91 -1.90 -4.93
C ASP A 147 7.75 -0.92 -5.13
N LEU A 148 8.02 0.35 -5.17
CA LEU A 148 7.03 1.38 -5.35
C LEU A 148 7.51 2.46 -6.31
N VAL A 149 6.67 2.84 -7.26
CA VAL A 149 6.82 4.06 -8.05
C VAL A 149 5.64 4.99 -7.76
N LEU A 150 5.95 6.20 -7.24
CA LEU A 150 4.96 7.24 -7.00
C LEU A 150 5.27 8.45 -7.88
N GLN A 151 4.25 8.93 -8.59
CA GLN A 151 4.39 10.04 -9.52
C GLN A 151 3.40 11.16 -9.18
N THR A 152 3.93 12.37 -9.09
CA THR A 152 3.16 13.61 -8.96
C THR A 152 3.39 14.49 -10.19
N ASP A 153 2.80 15.67 -10.23
CA ASP A 153 3.01 16.62 -11.33
C ASP A 153 4.47 17.13 -11.44
N LYS A 154 5.23 17.11 -10.33
CA LYS A 154 6.58 17.68 -10.25
C LYS A 154 7.66 16.67 -9.89
N PHE A 155 7.29 15.54 -9.31
CA PHE A 155 8.23 14.60 -8.71
C PHE A 155 7.90 13.17 -9.10
N ILE A 156 8.97 12.36 -9.23
CA ILE A 156 8.91 10.91 -9.38
C ILE A 156 9.72 10.31 -8.24
N TYR A 157 9.12 9.35 -7.54
CA TYR A 157 9.76 8.61 -6.45
C TYR A 157 9.82 7.14 -6.85
N ILE A 158 11.01 6.58 -6.84
CA ILE A 158 11.24 5.14 -6.98
C ILE A 158 11.76 4.67 -5.62
N MET A 159 10.99 3.84 -4.94
CA MET A 159 11.27 3.39 -3.58
C MET A 159 11.40 1.88 -3.55
N GLU A 160 12.43 1.40 -2.91
CA GLU A 160 12.64 -0.01 -2.60
C GLU A 160 12.69 -0.17 -1.09
N PHE A 161 11.85 -1.06 -0.55
CA PHE A 161 11.79 -1.35 0.89
C PHE A 161 12.37 -2.75 1.15
N LYS A 162 13.32 -2.84 2.06
CA LYS A 162 13.88 -4.09 2.56
C LYS A 162 13.39 -4.34 3.97
N LEU A 163 12.80 -5.52 4.18
CA LEU A 163 12.37 -5.98 5.50
C LEU A 163 13.52 -6.67 6.26
N ASN A 164 14.46 -7.26 5.51
CA ASN A 164 15.72 -7.80 6.02
C ASN A 164 16.83 -7.36 5.06
N GLY A 165 17.67 -6.42 5.49
CA GLY A 165 18.74 -5.84 4.67
C GLY A 165 19.02 -4.40 5.04
N THR A 166 19.65 -3.66 4.15
CA THR A 166 20.05 -2.27 4.37
C THR A 166 19.40 -1.31 3.37
N ALA A 167 19.33 -0.03 3.73
CA ALA A 167 18.87 1.01 2.82
C ALA A 167 19.81 1.17 1.61
N GLU A 168 21.11 0.91 1.82
CA GLU A 168 22.13 0.89 0.77
C GLU A 168 21.87 -0.21 -0.26
N GLU A 169 21.58 -1.42 0.20
CA GLU A 169 21.23 -2.54 -0.69
C GLU A 169 19.94 -2.28 -1.45
N ALA A 170 18.97 -1.65 -0.80
CA ALA A 170 17.71 -1.23 -1.46
C ALA A 170 17.99 -0.21 -2.58
N LEU A 171 18.77 0.83 -2.29
CA LEU A 171 19.14 1.84 -3.30
C LEU A 171 19.99 1.24 -4.42
N GLN A 172 20.94 0.38 -4.08
CA GLN A 172 21.76 -0.34 -5.07
C GLN A 172 20.88 -1.18 -6.01
N GLN A 173 19.86 -1.86 -5.49
CA GLN A 173 18.94 -2.64 -6.30
C GLN A 173 18.14 -1.78 -7.30
N ILE A 174 17.68 -0.57 -6.90
CA ILE A 174 17.03 0.36 -7.83
C ILE A 174 17.97 0.68 -9.02
N ASN A 175 19.27 0.87 -8.73
CA ASN A 175 20.28 1.19 -9.73
C ASN A 175 20.60 -0.02 -10.62
N ASP A 176 20.84 -1.20 -10.05
CA ASP A 176 21.21 -2.42 -10.78
C ASP A 176 20.07 -2.92 -11.68
N LYS A 177 18.83 -2.77 -11.23
CA LYS A 177 17.64 -3.13 -12.01
C LYS A 177 17.16 -2.06 -12.97
N HIS A 178 17.85 -0.91 -12.99
CA HIS A 178 17.53 0.22 -13.87
C HIS A 178 16.07 0.70 -13.78
N TYR A 179 15.48 0.70 -12.58
CA TYR A 179 14.09 1.10 -12.38
C TYR A 179 13.80 2.55 -12.80
N ALA A 180 14.82 3.40 -12.86
CA ALA A 180 14.72 4.78 -13.32
C ALA A 180 14.71 4.93 -14.85
N LEU A 181 15.05 3.88 -15.63
CA LEU A 181 15.18 3.95 -17.08
C LEU A 181 13.91 4.50 -17.80
N PRO A 182 12.67 4.12 -17.40
CA PRO A 182 11.47 4.65 -18.03
C PRO A 182 11.28 6.16 -17.84
N PHE A 183 12.01 6.77 -16.91
CA PHE A 183 11.88 8.18 -16.53
C PHE A 183 13.12 9.02 -16.91
N GLU A 184 14.04 8.47 -17.68
CA GLU A 184 15.29 9.18 -18.04
C GLU A 184 15.07 10.48 -18.82
N MET A 185 14.01 10.52 -19.65
CA MET A 185 13.63 11.68 -20.46
C MET A 185 12.54 12.54 -19.80
N ASP A 186 12.16 12.22 -18.55
CA ASP A 186 11.15 12.97 -17.81
C ASP A 186 11.80 14.20 -17.16
N GLU A 187 11.18 15.36 -17.31
CA GLU A 187 11.69 16.65 -16.79
C GLU A 187 11.41 16.83 -15.28
N ARG A 188 10.58 15.95 -14.70
CA ARG A 188 10.29 16.00 -13.27
C ARG A 188 11.50 15.57 -12.46
N LYS A 189 11.64 16.15 -11.27
CA LYS A 189 12.69 15.75 -10.35
C LYS A 189 12.45 14.30 -9.89
N LEU A 190 13.49 13.46 -10.01
CA LEU A 190 13.43 12.05 -9.68
C LEU A 190 14.20 11.78 -8.39
N PHE A 191 13.56 11.03 -7.47
CA PHE A 191 14.15 10.52 -6.25
C PHE A 191 14.19 9.00 -6.29
N LYS A 192 15.38 8.42 -6.13
CA LYS A 192 15.58 7.00 -5.85
C LYS A 192 15.79 6.84 -4.36
N ILE A 193 14.99 6.01 -3.71
CA ILE A 193 14.97 5.91 -2.25
C ILE A 193 15.06 4.46 -1.83
N GLY A 194 16.18 4.09 -1.22
CA GLY A 194 16.32 2.83 -0.52
C GLY A 194 15.89 2.95 0.93
N VAL A 195 15.06 2.05 1.40
CA VAL A 195 14.49 2.06 2.76
C VAL A 195 14.68 0.70 3.41
N ASN A 196 15.09 0.66 4.68
CA ASN A 196 15.07 -0.57 5.45
C ASN A 196 14.19 -0.49 6.69
N PHE A 197 13.52 -1.61 6.97
CA PHE A 197 12.85 -1.88 8.23
C PHE A 197 13.79 -2.70 9.13
N SER A 198 13.84 -2.33 10.41
CA SER A 198 14.52 -3.09 11.44
C SER A 198 13.53 -4.00 12.16
N ALA A 199 13.81 -5.30 12.21
CA ALA A 199 13.05 -6.26 13.01
C ALA A 199 13.21 -5.99 14.52
N GLU A 200 14.33 -5.38 14.94
CA GLU A 200 14.60 -5.04 16.33
C GLU A 200 13.77 -3.85 16.79
N THR A 201 13.83 -2.72 16.06
CA THR A 201 13.07 -1.50 16.37
C THR A 201 11.62 -1.56 15.89
N ARG A 202 11.29 -2.52 15.04
CA ARG A 202 9.97 -2.71 14.41
C ARG A 202 9.47 -1.47 13.68
N ASN A 203 10.40 -0.78 13.05
CA ASN A 203 10.12 0.49 12.38
C ASN A 203 11.05 0.68 11.18
N ILE A 204 10.82 1.72 10.41
CA ILE A 204 11.78 2.22 9.44
C ILE A 204 13.00 2.72 10.23
N GLU A 205 14.14 2.12 9.98
CA GLU A 205 15.40 2.48 10.64
C GLU A 205 16.14 3.56 9.87
N LYS A 206 16.21 3.39 8.54
CA LYS A 206 17.00 4.25 7.67
C LYS A 206 16.37 4.37 6.29
N TRP A 207 16.54 5.52 5.67
CA TRP A 207 16.36 5.71 4.24
C TRP A 207 17.51 6.49 3.64
N ILE A 208 17.85 6.19 2.39
CA ILE A 208 18.88 6.87 1.61
C ILE A 208 18.24 7.36 0.32
N VAL A 209 18.59 8.57 -0.07
CA VAL A 209 18.03 9.21 -1.27
C VAL A 209 19.14 9.58 -2.23
N GLU A 210 18.97 9.21 -3.48
CA GLU A 210 19.73 9.71 -4.63
C GLU A 210 18.80 10.57 -5.47
N GLU A 211 19.19 11.81 -5.72
CA GLU A 211 18.43 12.78 -6.51
C GLU A 211 19.01 12.90 -7.92
N LYS A 212 18.12 12.98 -8.93
CA LYS A 212 18.47 13.25 -10.33
C LYS A 212 17.68 14.43 -10.87
#